data_9573bc708e3b84346bf14dd24220b914
#
_entry.id   9573bc708e3b84346bf14dd24220b914
#
_cell.length_a   1.000
_cell.length_b   1.000
_cell.length_c   1.000
_cell.angle_alpha   90.00
_cell.angle_beta   90.00
_cell.angle_gamma   90.00
#
_symmetry.space_group_name_H-M   'P 1'
#
loop_
_entity.id
_entity.type
_entity.pdbx_description
1 polymer ?
#
loop_
_entity_poly.entity_id
_entity_poly.type
_entity_poly.pdbx_seq_one_letter_code
_entity_poly.pdbx_strand_id
1 'polypeptide(L)'
;MKRVSARRAGGPPGVTAGVDIASVSRIEGMVRRWGERFLKRVYTKGEIAYCLARAYPARSLAARFAAKEAFFKAVSSWHRGGLGHKSIEVVTGAGGVPAIRPHGRARTALGDRLACLSLSHEQDLAVALVVTSGPTRQRPGRRAGSRRGRRGSA
;
A
#
# COMPACT_ATOMS: atom_id res chain seq x y z
N MET A 1 21.67 23.26 14.73
CA MET A 1 20.74 22.34 14.03
C MET A 1 20.63 21.04 14.81
N LYS A 2 19.56 20.81 15.56
CA LYS A 2 19.35 19.59 16.36
C LYS A 2 18.92 18.47 15.42
N ARG A 3 19.68 17.38 15.35
CA ARG A 3 19.29 16.16 14.65
C ARG A 3 18.04 15.59 15.32
N VAL A 4 16.96 15.49 14.58
CA VAL A 4 15.78 14.74 15.00
C VAL A 4 16.17 13.26 14.96
N SER A 5 16.42 12.69 16.13
CA SER A 5 16.66 11.26 16.28
C SER A 5 15.38 10.52 15.95
N ALA A 6 15.35 9.82 14.83
CA ALA A 6 14.28 8.90 14.51
C ALA A 6 14.30 7.76 15.53
N ARG A 7 13.36 7.76 16.45
CA ARG A 7 13.17 6.68 17.42
C ARG A 7 12.87 5.38 16.67
N ARG A 8 13.81 4.45 16.73
CA ARG A 8 13.54 3.03 16.50
C ARG A 8 12.63 2.57 17.63
N ALA A 9 11.56 1.95 17.30
CA ALA A 9 10.91 0.83 17.98
C ALA A 9 9.40 0.93 17.93
N GLY A 10 8.80 -0.10 17.51
CA GLY A 10 7.37 -0.27 17.41
C GLY A 10 6.92 -0.02 15.97
N GLY A 11 6.15 -0.97 15.44
CA GLY A 11 5.55 -0.81 14.12
C GLY A 11 4.89 0.56 13.96
N PRO A 12 4.62 0.97 12.73
CA PRO A 12 4.09 2.30 12.44
C PRO A 12 2.83 2.57 13.23
N PRO A 13 2.49 3.83 13.48
CA PRO A 13 1.21 4.20 14.05
C PRO A 13 0.09 3.47 13.32
N GLY A 14 -1.02 3.17 13.97
CA GLY A 14 -2.09 2.31 13.49
C GLY A 14 -2.56 2.57 12.05
N VAL A 15 -2.32 3.76 11.49
CA VAL A 15 -2.70 4.16 10.13
C VAL A 15 -1.51 4.75 9.37
N THR A 16 -1.34 4.33 8.12
CA THR A 16 -0.42 5.01 7.18
C THR A 16 -1.09 5.19 5.83
N ALA A 17 -0.61 6.13 5.05
CA ALA A 17 -1.12 6.40 3.72
C ALA A 17 0.01 6.53 2.70
N GLY A 18 -0.29 6.20 1.47
CA GLY A 18 0.54 6.46 0.31
C GLY A 18 -0.31 6.97 -0.83
N VAL A 19 0.18 7.95 -1.55
CA VAL A 19 -0.46 8.52 -2.72
C VAL A 19 0.51 8.51 -3.89
N ASP A 20 -0.01 8.24 -5.07
CA ASP A 20 0.74 8.33 -6.31
C ASP A 20 -0.12 8.86 -7.46
N ILE A 21 0.55 9.48 -8.43
CA ILE A 21 -0.05 10.04 -9.65
C ILE A 21 0.71 9.50 -10.84
N ALA A 22 -0.01 8.95 -11.81
CA ALA A 22 0.54 8.47 -13.07
C ALA A 22 -0.08 9.18 -14.27
N SER A 23 0.76 9.60 -15.23
CA SER A 23 0.29 10.13 -16.52
C SER A 23 -0.16 8.97 -17.40
N VAL A 24 -1.35 9.09 -17.96
CA VAL A 24 -1.94 8.10 -18.89
C VAL A 24 -1.12 8.04 -20.18
N SER A 25 -0.78 9.20 -20.75
CA SER A 25 0.02 9.29 -21.98
C SER A 25 1.43 8.71 -21.80
N ARG A 26 2.05 8.87 -20.63
CA ARG A 26 3.33 8.25 -20.30
C ARG A 26 3.23 6.72 -20.29
N ILE A 27 2.21 6.18 -19.64
CA ILE A 27 1.99 4.72 -19.59
C ILE A 27 1.69 4.19 -21.00
N GLU A 28 0.87 4.89 -21.78
CA GLU A 28 0.60 4.54 -23.17
C GLU A 28 1.87 4.52 -24.02
N GLY A 29 2.72 5.53 -23.86
CA GLY A 29 4.03 5.59 -24.51
C GLY A 29 4.95 4.42 -24.14
N MET A 30 4.93 3.99 -22.88
CA MET A 30 5.68 2.81 -22.42
C MET A 30 5.12 1.51 -23.02
N VAL A 31 3.81 1.36 -23.10
CA VAL A 31 3.17 0.21 -23.75
C VAL A 31 3.51 0.19 -25.25
N ARG A 32 3.44 1.34 -25.94
CA ARG A 32 3.79 1.44 -27.37
C ARG A 32 5.25 1.10 -27.64
N ARG A 33 6.16 1.55 -26.76
CA ARG A 33 7.60 1.35 -26.94
C ARG A 33 8.07 -0.05 -26.57
N TRP A 34 7.54 -0.64 -25.50
CA TRP A 34 8.05 -1.87 -24.90
C TRP A 34 7.07 -3.06 -24.99
N GLY A 35 5.80 -2.80 -25.37
CA GLY A 35 4.76 -3.80 -25.57
C GLY A 35 4.57 -4.73 -24.38
N GLU A 36 4.49 -6.01 -24.68
CA GLU A 36 4.32 -7.07 -23.68
C GLU A 36 5.41 -7.14 -22.61
N ARG A 37 6.65 -6.72 -22.95
CA ARG A 37 7.75 -6.74 -21.97
C ARG A 37 7.46 -5.80 -20.80
N PHE A 38 6.95 -4.60 -21.08
CA PHE A 38 6.52 -3.66 -20.06
C PHE A 38 5.33 -4.19 -19.27
N LEU A 39 4.29 -4.64 -19.96
CA LEU A 39 3.09 -5.18 -19.33
C LEU A 39 3.42 -6.33 -18.38
N LYS A 40 4.16 -7.34 -18.86
CA LYS A 40 4.54 -8.52 -18.07
C LYS A 40 5.48 -8.21 -16.89
N ARG A 41 6.23 -7.09 -16.95
CA ARG A 41 7.09 -6.67 -15.86
C ARG A 41 6.32 -6.00 -14.72
N VAL A 42 5.29 -5.22 -15.04
CA VAL A 42 4.57 -4.37 -14.10
C VAL A 42 3.27 -4.98 -13.60
N TYR A 43 2.52 -5.62 -14.50
CA TYR A 43 1.16 -6.08 -14.22
C TYR A 43 1.06 -7.59 -14.11
N THR A 44 0.10 -8.07 -13.33
CA THR A 44 -0.27 -9.47 -13.30
C THR A 44 -1.04 -9.85 -14.57
N LYS A 45 -1.17 -11.16 -14.85
CA LYS A 45 -1.97 -11.63 -15.99
C LYS A 45 -3.43 -11.15 -15.90
N GLY A 46 -3.99 -11.16 -14.69
CA GLY A 46 -5.37 -10.71 -14.44
C GLY A 46 -5.55 -9.22 -14.71
N GLU A 47 -4.59 -8.38 -14.28
CA GLU A 47 -4.62 -6.94 -14.56
C GLU A 47 -4.49 -6.63 -16.05
N ILE A 48 -3.61 -7.33 -16.76
CA ILE A 48 -3.44 -7.18 -18.22
C ILE A 48 -4.75 -7.50 -18.93
N ALA A 49 -5.34 -8.68 -18.66
CA ALA A 49 -6.59 -9.09 -19.27
C ALA A 49 -7.72 -8.09 -18.98
N TYR A 50 -7.84 -7.66 -17.73
CA TYR A 50 -8.83 -6.65 -17.35
C TYR A 50 -8.64 -5.32 -18.08
N CYS A 51 -7.41 -4.80 -18.14
CA CYS A 51 -7.15 -3.48 -18.73
C CYS A 51 -7.35 -3.51 -20.25
N LEU A 52 -6.86 -4.55 -20.93
CA LEU A 52 -6.97 -4.64 -22.38
C LEU A 52 -8.40 -4.84 -22.87
N ALA A 53 -9.31 -5.33 -22.01
CA ALA A 53 -10.74 -5.43 -22.32
C ALA A 53 -11.50 -4.09 -22.16
N ARG A 54 -10.85 -2.99 -21.79
CA ARG A 54 -11.48 -1.67 -21.61
C ARG A 54 -11.37 -0.82 -22.87
N ALA A 55 -12.35 0.07 -23.05
CA ALA A 55 -12.33 1.02 -24.18
C ALA A 55 -11.07 1.90 -24.20
N TYR A 56 -10.52 2.23 -23.03
CA TYR A 56 -9.29 3.03 -22.86
C TYR A 56 -8.29 2.29 -21.96
N PRO A 57 -7.55 1.29 -22.49
CA PRO A 57 -6.65 0.46 -21.70
C PRO A 57 -5.60 1.25 -20.92
N ALA A 58 -5.04 2.30 -21.52
CA ALA A 58 -3.97 3.10 -20.91
C ALA A 58 -4.42 3.78 -19.60
N ARG A 59 -5.68 4.23 -19.50
CA ARG A 59 -6.25 4.79 -18.26
C ARG A 59 -6.28 3.75 -17.15
N SER A 60 -6.75 2.54 -17.48
CA SER A 60 -6.83 1.44 -16.51
C SER A 60 -5.44 0.96 -16.07
N LEU A 61 -4.47 0.94 -16.97
CA LEU A 61 -3.08 0.62 -16.67
C LEU A 61 -2.43 1.68 -15.78
N ALA A 62 -2.64 2.98 -16.10
CA ALA A 62 -2.10 4.08 -15.31
C ALA A 62 -2.66 4.07 -13.88
N ALA A 63 -3.96 3.86 -13.71
CA ALA A 63 -4.58 3.76 -12.38
C ALA A 63 -3.99 2.59 -11.56
N ARG A 64 -3.74 1.44 -12.17
CA ARG A 64 -3.11 0.30 -11.50
C ARG A 64 -1.66 0.54 -11.19
N PHE A 65 -0.94 1.22 -12.08
CA PHE A 65 0.44 1.63 -11.81
C PHE A 65 0.50 2.53 -10.59
N ALA A 66 -0.30 3.60 -10.56
CA ALA A 66 -0.38 4.52 -9.42
C ALA A 66 -0.77 3.77 -8.12
N ALA A 67 -1.71 2.82 -8.18
CA ALA A 67 -2.10 2.04 -7.01
C ALA A 67 -0.94 1.21 -6.41
N LYS A 68 -0.11 0.61 -7.27
CA LYS A 68 1.07 -0.14 -6.85
C LYS A 68 2.11 0.75 -6.18
N GLU A 69 2.41 1.90 -6.78
CA GLU A 69 3.34 2.88 -6.20
C GLU A 69 2.79 3.45 -4.88
N ALA A 70 1.50 3.77 -4.81
CA ALA A 70 0.84 4.22 -3.58
C ALA A 70 0.94 3.18 -2.47
N PHE A 71 0.76 1.89 -2.78
CA PHE A 71 0.94 0.82 -1.80
C PHE A 71 2.38 0.76 -1.30
N PHE A 72 3.38 0.83 -2.19
CA PHE A 72 4.78 0.84 -1.78
C PHE A 72 5.10 1.99 -0.84
N LYS A 73 4.57 3.18 -1.13
CA LYS A 73 4.70 4.35 -0.26
C LYS A 73 4.03 4.13 1.09
N ALA A 74 2.82 3.56 1.12
CA ALA A 74 2.09 3.30 2.36
C ALA A 74 2.84 2.34 3.29
N VAL A 75 3.50 1.30 2.75
CA VAL A 75 4.24 0.31 3.55
C VAL A 75 5.70 0.70 3.83
N SER A 76 6.23 1.73 3.18
CA SER A 76 7.65 2.11 3.26
C SER A 76 8.10 2.53 4.66
N SER A 77 7.19 2.94 5.52
CA SER A 77 7.50 3.35 6.89
C SER A 77 7.99 2.18 7.79
N TRP A 78 7.65 0.94 7.43
CA TRP A 78 8.08 -0.25 8.18
C TRP A 78 8.71 -1.34 7.32
N HIS A 79 8.53 -1.32 5.99
CA HIS A 79 9.11 -2.29 5.09
C HIS A 79 10.18 -1.64 4.22
N ARG A 80 11.43 -2.02 4.41
CA ARG A 80 12.59 -1.48 3.68
C ARG A 80 13.05 -2.34 2.52
N GLY A 81 12.42 -3.49 2.29
CA GLY A 81 12.74 -4.39 1.19
C GLY A 81 12.09 -3.95 -0.12
N GLY A 82 12.78 -4.15 -1.24
CA GLY A 82 12.19 -3.91 -2.56
C GLY A 82 10.99 -4.83 -2.80
N LEU A 83 9.86 -4.24 -3.14
CA LEU A 83 8.65 -4.94 -3.57
C LEU A 83 8.55 -4.83 -5.09
N GLY A 84 8.36 -5.97 -5.77
CA GLY A 84 8.11 -5.97 -7.21
C GLY A 84 6.66 -5.60 -7.51
N HIS A 85 6.40 -4.90 -8.60
CA HIS A 85 5.05 -4.49 -9.00
C HIS A 85 4.05 -5.64 -9.09
N LYS A 86 4.50 -6.84 -9.50
CA LYS A 86 3.64 -8.03 -9.58
C LYS A 86 3.35 -8.69 -8.23
N SER A 87 4.00 -8.24 -7.16
CA SER A 87 3.64 -8.70 -5.82
C SER A 87 2.32 -8.09 -5.31
N ILE A 88 1.75 -7.16 -6.08
CA ILE A 88 0.47 -6.53 -5.81
C ILE A 88 -0.39 -6.65 -7.04
N GLU A 89 -1.61 -7.07 -6.86
CA GLU A 89 -2.64 -7.09 -7.89
C GLU A 89 -3.79 -6.16 -7.51
N VAL A 90 -4.17 -5.27 -8.41
CA VAL A 90 -5.36 -4.44 -8.26
C VAL A 90 -6.53 -5.19 -8.87
N VAL A 91 -7.47 -5.57 -8.04
CA VAL A 91 -8.68 -6.30 -8.44
C VAL A 91 -9.92 -5.43 -8.29
N THR A 92 -10.98 -5.81 -8.99
CA THR A 92 -12.30 -5.22 -8.80
C THR A 92 -13.09 -6.12 -7.86
N GLY A 93 -13.39 -5.61 -6.68
CA GLY A 93 -14.18 -6.31 -5.69
C GLY A 93 -15.69 -6.24 -5.94
N ALA A 94 -16.47 -6.69 -4.98
CA ALA A 94 -17.92 -6.58 -5.03
C ALA A 94 -18.36 -5.13 -5.20
N GLY A 95 -19.40 -4.88 -5.99
CA GLY A 95 -19.88 -3.54 -6.27
C GLY A 95 -18.97 -2.67 -7.13
N GLY A 96 -17.95 -3.26 -7.79
CA GLY A 96 -17.03 -2.50 -8.65
C GLY A 96 -15.92 -1.76 -7.90
N VAL A 97 -15.83 -1.92 -6.58
CA VAL A 97 -14.84 -1.23 -5.73
C VAL A 97 -13.44 -1.78 -5.99
N PRO A 98 -12.43 -0.92 -6.25
CA PRO A 98 -11.06 -1.37 -6.41
C PRO A 98 -10.49 -1.87 -5.08
N ALA A 99 -9.73 -2.95 -5.14
CA ALA A 99 -9.07 -3.52 -3.96
C ALA A 99 -7.64 -3.98 -4.30
N ILE A 100 -6.80 -4.01 -3.28
CA ILE A 100 -5.43 -4.52 -3.38
C ILE A 100 -5.40 -5.96 -2.89
N ARG A 101 -4.86 -6.84 -3.72
CA ARG A 101 -4.52 -8.21 -3.37
C ARG A 101 -3.01 -8.37 -3.34
N PRO A 102 -2.38 -8.36 -2.17
CA PRO A 102 -0.94 -8.55 -2.05
C PRO A 102 -0.58 -10.03 -2.15
N HIS A 103 0.56 -10.33 -2.77
CA HIS A 103 1.14 -11.66 -2.93
C HIS A 103 2.56 -11.70 -2.39
N GLY A 104 3.04 -12.87 -1.99
CA GLY A 104 4.43 -13.11 -1.60
C GLY A 104 4.95 -12.06 -0.61
N ARG A 105 6.03 -11.38 -0.97
CA ARG A 105 6.68 -10.37 -0.10
C ARG A 105 5.78 -9.19 0.26
N ALA A 106 4.88 -8.77 -0.62
CA ALA A 106 3.93 -7.70 -0.31
C ALA A 106 2.88 -8.15 0.72
N ARG A 107 2.44 -9.41 0.66
CA ARG A 107 1.58 -9.99 1.68
C ARG A 107 2.26 -10.02 3.05
N THR A 108 3.51 -10.47 3.10
CA THR A 108 4.31 -10.46 4.32
C THR A 108 4.54 -9.04 4.84
N ALA A 109 4.81 -8.08 3.94
CA ALA A 109 4.99 -6.68 4.31
C ALA A 109 3.71 -6.06 4.91
N LEU A 110 2.54 -6.36 4.34
CA LEU A 110 1.26 -5.90 4.87
C LEU A 110 0.92 -6.56 6.22
N GLY A 111 1.22 -7.86 6.37
CA GLY A 111 0.90 -8.63 7.58
C GLY A 111 -0.60 -8.67 7.84
N ASP A 112 -1.00 -8.43 9.09
CA ASP A 112 -2.41 -8.40 9.52
C ASP A 112 -3.09 -7.05 9.32
N ARG A 113 -2.46 -6.12 8.60
CA ARG A 113 -3.02 -4.81 8.30
C ARG A 113 -4.05 -4.91 7.18
N LEU A 114 -5.07 -4.08 7.27
CA LEU A 114 -5.98 -3.83 6.17
C LEU A 114 -5.37 -2.81 5.21
N ALA A 115 -5.69 -2.93 3.95
CA ALA A 115 -5.35 -1.94 2.92
C ALA A 115 -6.60 -1.55 2.15
N CYS A 116 -6.93 -0.26 2.18
CA CYS A 116 -8.01 0.32 1.39
C CYS A 116 -7.42 1.09 0.22
N LEU A 117 -8.05 0.99 -0.94
CA LEU A 117 -7.63 1.65 -2.17
C LEU A 117 -8.74 2.56 -2.69
N SER A 118 -8.39 3.78 -3.03
CA SER A 118 -9.23 4.69 -3.80
C SER A 118 -8.50 5.10 -5.08
N LEU A 119 -9.23 5.12 -6.19
CA LEU A 119 -8.72 5.51 -7.50
C LEU A 119 -9.55 6.66 -8.04
N SER A 120 -8.89 7.62 -8.66
CA SER A 120 -9.52 8.69 -9.43
C SER A 120 -8.72 8.92 -10.70
N HIS A 121 -9.35 9.51 -11.69
CA HIS A 121 -8.68 9.93 -12.93
C HIS A 121 -9.33 11.19 -13.47
N GLU A 122 -8.51 12.06 -14.01
CA GLU A 122 -8.93 13.30 -14.65
C GLU A 122 -7.98 13.55 -15.84
N GLN A 123 -8.57 13.71 -17.03
CA GLN A 123 -7.82 13.91 -18.27
C GLN A 123 -6.67 12.89 -18.46
N ASP A 124 -5.43 13.34 -18.41
CA ASP A 124 -4.21 12.52 -18.58
C ASP A 124 -3.65 11.98 -17.25
N LEU A 125 -4.33 12.19 -16.14
CA LEU A 125 -3.84 11.79 -14.83
C LEU A 125 -4.69 10.69 -14.20
N ALA A 126 -4.04 9.70 -13.63
CA ALA A 126 -4.64 8.72 -12.74
C ALA A 126 -4.02 8.88 -11.35
N VAL A 127 -4.85 8.95 -10.32
CA VAL A 127 -4.45 9.12 -8.92
C VAL A 127 -4.86 7.88 -8.14
N ALA A 128 -4.00 7.44 -7.26
CA ALA A 128 -4.30 6.38 -6.31
C ALA A 128 -3.95 6.80 -4.88
N LEU A 129 -4.84 6.52 -3.95
CA LEU A 129 -4.61 6.63 -2.53
C LEU A 129 -4.74 5.23 -1.90
N VAL A 130 -3.71 4.82 -1.19
CA VAL A 130 -3.74 3.60 -0.35
C VAL A 130 -3.64 4.00 1.10
N VAL A 131 -4.60 3.57 1.89
CA VAL A 131 -4.57 3.71 3.35
C VAL A 131 -4.43 2.32 3.95
N THR A 132 -3.47 2.16 4.86
CA THR A 132 -3.36 0.91 5.63
C THR A 132 -3.69 1.19 7.08
N SER A 133 -4.41 0.26 7.71
CA SER A 133 -4.66 0.28 9.14
C SER A 133 -4.33 -1.07 9.75
N GLY A 134 -3.71 -1.08 10.90
CA GLY A 134 -3.38 -2.31 11.62
C GLY A 134 -3.83 -2.26 13.06
N PRO A 135 -3.78 -3.40 13.76
CA PRO A 135 -4.12 -3.42 15.17
C PRO A 135 -3.24 -2.42 15.91
N THR A 136 -3.88 -1.50 16.60
CA THR A 136 -3.19 -0.66 17.58
C THR A 136 -2.63 -1.61 18.63
N ARG A 137 -1.31 -1.77 18.74
CA ARG A 137 -0.72 -2.47 19.88
C ARG A 137 -1.17 -1.71 21.12
N GLN A 138 -2.17 -2.23 21.82
CA GLN A 138 -2.43 -1.80 23.20
C GLN A 138 -1.12 -2.02 23.95
N ARG A 139 -0.52 -0.95 24.44
CA ARG A 139 0.57 -1.07 25.42
C ARG A 139 0.02 -1.91 26.54
N PRO A 140 0.70 -3.01 26.95
CA PRO A 140 0.28 -3.73 28.13
C PRO A 140 0.22 -2.69 29.27
N GLY A 141 -0.98 -2.57 29.87
CA GLY A 141 -1.22 -1.61 30.94
C GLY A 141 -0.14 -1.78 31.99
N ARG A 142 0.50 -0.69 32.40
CA ARG A 142 1.36 -0.66 33.57
C ARG A 142 0.51 -1.25 34.70
N ARG A 143 0.83 -2.47 35.13
CA ARG A 143 0.26 -3.02 36.35
C ARG A 143 0.50 -1.98 37.43
N ALA A 144 -0.61 -1.43 37.96
CA ALA A 144 -0.58 -0.60 39.14
C ALA A 144 0.10 -1.40 40.24
N GLY A 145 1.28 -0.96 40.65
CA GLY A 145 2.04 -1.59 41.72
C GLY A 145 1.17 -1.65 42.96
N SER A 146 0.84 -2.87 43.43
CA SER A 146 0.22 -3.09 44.72
C SER A 146 1.15 -2.52 45.79
N ARG A 147 0.81 -1.40 46.37
CA ARG A 147 1.41 -0.92 47.61
C ARG A 147 1.09 -1.97 48.68
N ARG A 148 2.04 -2.85 48.93
CA ARG A 148 2.02 -3.66 50.16
C ARG A 148 2.14 -2.70 51.33
N GLY A 149 1.04 -2.54 52.06
CA GLY A 149 1.01 -1.83 53.33
C GLY A 149 2.00 -2.50 54.30
N ARG A 150 3.00 -1.75 54.74
CA ARG A 150 3.74 -2.09 55.95
C ARG A 150 2.81 -1.86 57.12
N ARG A 151 2.31 -2.97 57.69
CA ARG A 151 1.75 -2.90 59.04
C ARG A 151 2.96 -2.90 60.01
N GLY A 152 3.12 -1.79 60.71
CA GLY A 152 3.98 -1.69 61.87
C GLY A 152 3.37 -2.47 63.02
N SER A 153 4.16 -3.23 63.69
CA SER A 153 3.87 -3.79 64.98
C SER A 153 4.59 -2.94 66.05
N ALA A 154 3.82 -2.49 66.98
CA ALA A 154 4.34 -1.93 68.24
C ALA A 154 4.90 -3.03 69.14
#